data_20f0d146916faf060d7da9697edfc9c1
#
_entry.id   20f0d146916faf060d7da9697edfc9c1
#
_cell.length_a   1.000
_cell.length_b   1.000
_cell.length_c   1.000
_cell.angle_alpha   90.00
_cell.angle_beta   90.00
_cell.angle_gamma   90.00
#
_symmetry.space_group_name_H-M   'P 1'
#
loop_
_entity.id
_entity.type
_entity.pdbx_description
1 polymer ?
#
loop_
_entity_poly.entity_id
_entity_poly.type
_entity_poly.pdbx_seq_one_letter_code
_entity_poly.pdbx_strand_id
1 'polypeptide(L)'
;LVMADKCIVHAQYDEAIRLLNEGIEIAEEEIYPGTDSKWLEIKLKIYETTNRTSEVIDTCRLLFVTGRDKLTYYNKLKTLIPKEQWKSFLDAMMKETEFSNYFSFGGSAEADIYVKEQDNERLFTLLSSTRYDQLEALMRYAHYLKDTHSEQLIAMYTSSLNDYAERKMRS
;
A
#
# COMPACT_ATOMS: atom_id res chain seq x y z
N LEU A 1 3.72 25.05 2.78
CA LEU A 1 2.33 24.68 2.44
C LEU A 1 1.48 25.93 2.12
N VAL A 2 1.43 26.93 2.98
CA VAL A 2 0.60 28.15 2.79
C VAL A 2 0.86 28.88 1.46
N MET A 3 2.11 28.90 0.98
CA MET A 3 2.43 29.52 -0.32
C MET A 3 1.94 28.68 -1.49
N ALA A 4 2.11 27.36 -1.43
CA ALA A 4 1.59 26.45 -2.45
C ALA A 4 0.06 26.51 -2.55
N ASP A 5 -0.66 26.59 -1.43
CA ASP A 5 -2.12 26.74 -1.41
C ASP A 5 -2.57 28.03 -2.10
N LYS A 6 -1.86 29.15 -1.89
CA LYS A 6 -2.14 30.42 -2.60
C LYS A 6 -1.94 30.26 -4.12
N CYS A 7 -0.86 29.63 -4.54
CA CYS A 7 -0.61 29.37 -5.96
C CYS A 7 -1.72 28.50 -6.58
N ILE A 8 -2.21 27.47 -5.86
CA ILE A 8 -3.31 26.63 -6.32
C ILE A 8 -4.60 27.44 -6.52
N VAL A 9 -4.95 28.29 -5.56
CA VAL A 9 -6.14 29.17 -5.65
C VAL A 9 -6.08 30.09 -6.87
N HIS A 10 -4.88 30.52 -7.25
CA HIS A 10 -4.67 31.38 -8.43
C HIS A 10 -4.36 30.57 -9.73
N ALA A 11 -4.56 29.25 -9.72
CA ALA A 11 -4.26 28.35 -10.84
C ALA A 11 -2.80 28.40 -11.34
N GLN A 12 -1.86 28.80 -10.47
CA GLN A 12 -0.43 28.82 -10.73
C GLN A 12 0.18 27.45 -10.40
N TYR A 13 -0.26 26.41 -11.10
CA TYR A 13 0.01 25.03 -10.77
C TYR A 13 1.50 24.65 -10.82
N ASP A 14 2.26 25.14 -11.81
CA ASP A 14 3.69 24.84 -11.91
C ASP A 14 4.49 25.43 -10.75
N GLU A 15 4.15 26.63 -10.30
CA GLU A 15 4.76 27.24 -9.13
C GLU A 15 4.37 26.51 -7.83
N ALA A 16 3.11 26.07 -7.73
CA ALA A 16 2.67 25.25 -6.60
C ALA A 16 3.46 23.93 -6.53
N ILE A 17 3.67 23.25 -7.67
CA ILE A 17 4.46 22.01 -7.75
C ILE A 17 5.92 22.27 -7.34
N ARG A 18 6.53 23.37 -7.79
CA ARG A 18 7.90 23.73 -7.42
C ARG A 18 8.03 23.89 -5.90
N LEU A 19 7.13 24.65 -5.28
CA LEU A 19 7.11 24.85 -3.83
C LEU A 19 6.88 23.56 -3.03
N LEU A 20 6.03 22.68 -3.56
CA LEU A 20 5.80 21.36 -2.94
C LEU A 20 7.03 20.45 -3.03
N ASN A 21 7.76 20.48 -4.16
CA ASN A 21 9.00 19.73 -4.31
C ASN A 21 10.07 20.20 -3.33
N GLU A 22 10.31 21.50 -3.26
CA GLU A 22 11.24 22.09 -2.27
C GLU A 22 10.90 21.72 -0.84
N GLY A 23 9.59 21.70 -0.52
CA GLY A 23 9.14 21.29 0.79
C GLY A 23 9.34 19.79 1.06
N ILE A 24 9.16 18.92 0.08
CA ILE A 24 9.43 17.47 0.20
C ILE A 24 10.92 17.25 0.46
N GLU A 25 11.81 17.88 -0.32
CA GLU A 25 13.26 17.79 -0.14
C GLU A 25 13.69 18.20 1.28
N ILE A 26 13.17 19.31 1.80
CA ILE A 26 13.45 19.76 3.18
C ILE A 26 12.91 18.74 4.21
N ALA A 27 11.73 18.17 3.98
CA ALA A 27 11.14 17.20 4.92
C ALA A 27 11.91 15.88 4.94
N GLU A 28 12.48 15.45 3.84
CA GLU A 28 13.35 14.29 3.74
C GLU A 28 14.67 14.50 4.49
N GLU A 29 15.29 15.68 4.33
CA GLU A 29 16.54 16.05 5.03
C GLU A 29 16.35 16.16 6.55
N GLU A 30 15.21 16.68 7.02
CA GLU A 30 14.94 16.89 8.44
C GLU A 30 14.24 15.71 9.14
N ILE A 31 14.00 14.59 8.43
CA ILE A 31 13.38 13.38 8.97
C ILE A 31 12.01 13.64 9.62
N TYR A 32 11.11 14.33 8.91
CA TYR A 32 9.70 14.46 9.32
C TYR A 32 8.80 13.41 8.65
N PRO A 33 8.66 12.19 9.23
CA PRO A 33 7.91 11.11 8.58
C PRO A 33 6.43 11.48 8.41
N GLY A 34 5.94 11.30 7.19
CA GLY A 34 4.54 11.47 6.81
C GLY A 34 4.13 12.89 6.39
N THR A 35 5.05 13.86 6.36
CA THR A 35 4.78 15.20 5.80
C THR A 35 4.77 15.15 4.28
N ASP A 36 5.69 14.41 3.70
CA ASP A 36 5.85 14.08 2.29
C ASP A 36 4.57 13.47 1.67
N SER A 37 3.92 12.55 2.35
CA SER A 37 2.67 11.95 1.86
C SER A 37 1.56 12.98 1.62
N LYS A 38 1.38 13.95 2.52
CA LYS A 38 0.39 15.03 2.33
C LYS A 38 0.71 15.92 1.14
N TRP A 39 1.98 16.23 0.93
CA TRP A 39 2.41 17.08 -0.17
C TRP A 39 2.31 16.34 -1.50
N LEU A 40 2.62 15.05 -1.51
CA LEU A 40 2.38 14.18 -2.66
C LEU A 40 0.89 14.09 -3.02
N GLU A 41 -0.02 14.01 -2.04
CA GLU A 41 -1.47 14.04 -2.28
C GLU A 41 -1.94 15.37 -2.91
N ILE A 42 -1.34 16.50 -2.50
CA ILE A 42 -1.63 17.80 -3.11
C ILE A 42 -1.12 17.85 -4.55
N LYS A 43 0.11 17.37 -4.80
CA LYS A 43 0.66 17.25 -6.17
C LYS A 43 -0.22 16.38 -7.04
N LEU A 44 -0.70 15.23 -6.51
CA LEU A 44 -1.60 14.34 -7.22
C LEU A 44 -2.86 15.06 -7.70
N LYS A 45 -3.50 15.85 -6.83
CA LYS A 45 -4.68 16.66 -7.19
C LYS A 45 -4.39 17.68 -8.28
N ILE A 46 -3.23 18.34 -8.24
CA ILE A 46 -2.79 19.27 -9.27
C ILE A 46 -2.62 18.54 -10.61
N TYR A 47 -1.92 17.40 -10.62
CA TYR A 47 -1.70 16.62 -11.83
C TYR A 47 -3.00 16.09 -12.43
N GLU A 48 -3.95 15.65 -11.61
CA GLU A 48 -5.30 15.27 -12.05
C GLU A 48 -6.05 16.45 -12.68
N THR A 49 -6.04 17.61 -12.02
CA THR A 49 -6.70 18.82 -12.53
C THR A 49 -6.11 19.31 -13.86
N THR A 50 -4.81 19.10 -14.03
CA THR A 50 -4.07 19.52 -15.24
C THR A 50 -3.94 18.42 -16.29
N ASN A 51 -4.58 17.25 -16.09
CA ASN A 51 -4.54 16.09 -16.99
C ASN A 51 -3.13 15.57 -17.29
N ARG A 52 -2.22 15.62 -16.32
CA ARG A 52 -0.85 15.12 -16.43
C ARG A 52 -0.79 13.65 -16.05
N THR A 53 -1.23 12.77 -16.94
CA THR A 53 -1.43 11.34 -16.65
C THR A 53 -0.15 10.62 -16.22
N SER A 54 1.00 10.94 -16.81
CA SER A 54 2.29 10.33 -16.42
C SER A 54 2.61 10.63 -14.97
N GLU A 55 2.54 11.90 -14.57
CA GLU A 55 2.82 12.38 -13.23
C GLU A 55 1.80 11.85 -12.20
N VAL A 56 0.53 11.65 -12.64
CA VAL A 56 -0.48 10.98 -11.81
C VAL A 56 -0.06 9.54 -11.50
N ILE A 57 0.41 8.78 -12.51
CA ILE A 57 0.86 7.40 -12.33
C ILE A 57 2.07 7.35 -11.38
N ASP A 58 3.09 8.16 -11.63
CA ASP A 58 4.30 8.19 -10.81
C ASP A 58 4.00 8.58 -9.36
N THR A 59 3.15 9.60 -9.15
CA THR A 59 2.77 10.05 -7.81
C THR A 59 1.92 9.00 -7.09
N CYS A 60 0.97 8.35 -7.78
CA CYS A 60 0.18 7.26 -7.20
C CYS A 60 1.06 6.06 -6.82
N ARG A 61 2.07 5.71 -7.64
CA ARG A 61 3.03 4.65 -7.33
C ARG A 61 3.82 4.99 -6.07
N LEU A 62 4.33 6.20 -5.96
CA LEU A 62 5.07 6.64 -4.77
C LEU A 62 4.19 6.61 -3.52
N LEU A 63 2.96 7.13 -3.60
CA LEU A 63 1.99 7.09 -2.50
C LEU A 63 1.56 5.67 -2.13
N PHE A 64 1.51 4.73 -3.08
CA PHE A 64 1.28 3.32 -2.80
C PHE A 64 2.42 2.71 -1.99
N VAL A 65 3.67 3.02 -2.34
CA VAL A 65 4.86 2.46 -1.65
C VAL A 65 5.02 3.07 -0.25
N THR A 66 4.87 4.38 -0.11
CA THR A 66 5.18 5.12 1.12
C THR A 66 3.95 5.45 1.97
N GLY A 67 2.77 5.47 1.36
CA GLY A 67 1.52 5.89 2.00
C GLY A 67 0.81 4.80 2.80
N ARG A 68 -0.22 5.22 3.55
CA ARG A 68 -1.05 4.33 4.37
C ARG A 68 -2.25 3.75 3.62
N ASP A 69 -2.79 4.47 2.64
CA ASP A 69 -3.99 4.08 1.88
C ASP A 69 -3.63 3.43 0.54
N LYS A 70 -2.92 2.30 0.62
CA LYS A 70 -2.45 1.56 -0.56
C LYS A 70 -3.58 1.16 -1.52
N LEU A 71 -4.76 0.79 -0.98
CA LEU A 71 -5.88 0.33 -1.81
C LEU A 71 -6.46 1.42 -2.71
N THR A 72 -6.50 2.67 -2.24
CA THR A 72 -6.95 3.80 -3.06
C THR A 72 -6.03 4.00 -4.26
N TYR A 73 -4.71 4.00 -4.05
CA TYR A 73 -3.75 4.18 -5.13
C TYR A 73 -3.67 2.98 -6.07
N TYR A 74 -3.76 1.75 -5.53
CA TYR A 74 -3.91 0.54 -6.33
C TYR A 74 -5.12 0.62 -7.27
N ASN A 75 -6.31 0.96 -6.76
CA ASN A 75 -7.51 1.05 -7.58
C ASN A 75 -7.35 2.12 -8.69
N LYS A 76 -6.77 3.27 -8.36
CA LYS A 76 -6.53 4.35 -9.34
C LYS A 76 -5.54 3.91 -10.42
N LEU A 77 -4.40 3.33 -10.06
CA LEU A 77 -3.41 2.81 -11.00
C LEU A 77 -3.99 1.74 -11.91
N LYS A 78 -4.82 0.83 -11.38
CA LYS A 78 -5.48 -0.22 -12.16
C LYS A 78 -6.39 0.33 -13.26
N THR A 79 -6.92 1.54 -13.12
CA THR A 79 -7.71 2.21 -14.17
C THR A 79 -6.85 2.94 -15.21
N LEU A 80 -5.62 3.30 -14.86
CA LEU A 80 -4.73 4.11 -15.71
C LEU A 80 -3.75 3.26 -16.52
N ILE A 81 -3.32 2.12 -15.96
CA ILE A 81 -2.35 1.23 -16.60
C ILE A 81 -3.07 0.26 -17.54
N PRO A 82 -2.58 0.07 -18.79
CA PRO A 82 -3.13 -0.92 -19.71
C PRO A 82 -3.11 -2.34 -19.13
N LYS A 83 -4.16 -3.12 -19.41
CA LYS A 83 -4.33 -4.48 -18.86
C LYS A 83 -3.13 -5.38 -19.13
N GLU A 84 -2.53 -5.26 -20.30
CA GLU A 84 -1.37 -6.05 -20.75
C GLU A 84 -0.11 -5.77 -19.92
N GLN A 85 0.00 -4.55 -19.39
CA GLN A 85 1.14 -4.09 -18.59
C GLN A 85 0.87 -4.19 -17.08
N TRP A 86 -0.40 -4.37 -16.68
CA TRP A 86 -0.82 -4.28 -15.28
C TRP A 86 -0.07 -5.24 -14.37
N LYS A 87 0.04 -6.52 -14.78
CA LYS A 87 0.68 -7.54 -13.94
C LYS A 87 2.15 -7.21 -13.66
N SER A 88 2.92 -6.87 -14.68
CA SER A 88 4.34 -6.53 -14.51
C SER A 88 4.53 -5.23 -13.72
N PHE A 89 3.65 -4.25 -13.90
CA PHE A 89 3.64 -3.01 -13.15
C PHE A 89 3.36 -3.26 -11.67
N LEU A 90 2.31 -4.03 -11.36
CA LEU A 90 1.94 -4.39 -9.99
C LEU A 90 3.07 -5.19 -9.30
N ASP A 91 3.67 -6.16 -9.99
CA ASP A 91 4.76 -6.96 -9.45
C ASP A 91 5.99 -6.11 -9.09
N ALA A 92 6.32 -5.13 -9.92
CA ALA A 92 7.40 -4.19 -9.62
C ALA A 92 7.07 -3.32 -8.39
N MET A 93 5.86 -2.80 -8.34
CA MET A 93 5.38 -1.95 -7.25
C MET A 93 5.32 -2.71 -5.91
N MET A 94 4.86 -3.97 -5.91
CA MET A 94 4.82 -4.81 -4.71
C MET A 94 6.23 -5.12 -4.18
N LYS A 95 7.22 -5.35 -5.05
CA LYS A 95 8.62 -5.53 -4.62
C LYS A 95 9.18 -4.29 -3.93
N GLU A 96 8.84 -3.10 -4.39
CA GLU A 96 9.27 -1.85 -3.74
C GLU A 96 8.69 -1.72 -2.32
N THR A 97 7.44 -2.17 -2.11
CA THR A 97 6.84 -2.14 -0.77
C THR A 97 7.49 -3.12 0.20
N GLU A 98 7.96 -4.28 -0.26
CA GLU A 98 8.68 -5.24 0.59
C GLU A 98 9.92 -4.63 1.24
N PHE A 99 10.65 -3.80 0.50
CA PHE A 99 11.83 -3.10 1.03
C PHE A 99 11.48 -1.98 2.01
N SER A 100 10.34 -1.33 1.85
CA SER A 100 9.92 -0.21 2.71
C SER A 100 9.20 -0.64 4.00
N ASN A 101 8.62 -1.85 4.02
CA ASN A 101 7.74 -2.34 5.09
C ASN A 101 8.46 -3.14 6.18
N TYR A 102 9.76 -3.05 6.33
CA TYR A 102 10.51 -3.79 7.37
C TYR A 102 9.99 -3.53 8.81
N PHE A 103 9.10 -2.54 8.99
CA PHE A 103 8.49 -2.16 10.27
C PHE A 103 6.95 -2.01 10.24
N SER A 104 6.27 -2.38 9.17
CA SER A 104 4.82 -2.14 9.06
C SER A 104 4.00 -3.39 9.37
N PHE A 105 3.23 -3.35 10.45
CA PHE A 105 2.13 -4.25 10.80
C PHE A 105 0.94 -4.04 9.84
N GLY A 106 1.09 -4.31 8.55
CA GLY A 106 0.06 -3.89 7.61
C GLY A 106 -0.27 -4.88 6.49
N GLY A 107 -0.10 -6.18 6.73
CA GLY A 107 -0.42 -7.21 5.73
C GLY A 107 -1.86 -7.25 5.20
N SER A 108 -2.76 -6.39 5.70
CA SER A 108 -4.15 -6.38 5.24
C SER A 108 -4.33 -5.78 3.83
N ALA A 109 -3.62 -4.72 3.50
CA ALA A 109 -3.75 -4.08 2.19
C ALA A 109 -3.14 -4.95 1.07
N GLU A 110 -2.00 -5.58 1.32
CA GLU A 110 -1.38 -6.55 0.42
C GLU A 110 -2.26 -7.78 0.24
N ALA A 111 -2.82 -8.32 1.33
CA ALA A 111 -3.76 -9.44 1.27
C ALA A 111 -5.01 -9.10 0.46
N ASP A 112 -5.61 -7.92 0.68
CA ASP A 112 -6.76 -7.45 -0.08
C ASP A 112 -6.44 -7.29 -1.59
N ILE A 113 -5.22 -6.88 -1.94
CA ILE A 113 -4.75 -6.81 -3.33
C ILE A 113 -4.62 -8.21 -3.92
N TYR A 114 -3.99 -9.17 -3.22
CA TYR A 114 -3.87 -10.54 -3.70
C TYR A 114 -5.23 -11.20 -3.91
N VAL A 115 -6.20 -10.94 -3.02
CA VAL A 115 -7.59 -11.38 -3.20
C VAL A 115 -8.19 -10.78 -4.48
N LYS A 116 -8.03 -9.47 -4.72
CA LYS A 116 -8.56 -8.78 -5.92
C LYS A 116 -7.90 -9.27 -7.22
N GLU A 117 -6.64 -9.66 -7.17
CA GLU A 117 -5.89 -10.21 -8.30
C GLU A 117 -6.04 -11.74 -8.43
N GLN A 118 -6.75 -12.41 -7.50
CA GLN A 118 -6.89 -13.86 -7.42
C GLN A 118 -5.53 -14.58 -7.32
N ASP A 119 -4.56 -13.95 -6.69
CA ASP A 119 -3.21 -14.48 -6.49
C ASP A 119 -3.15 -15.28 -5.18
N ASN A 120 -3.70 -16.49 -5.23
CA ASN A 120 -3.81 -17.38 -4.08
C ASN A 120 -2.44 -17.79 -3.51
N GLU A 121 -1.43 -17.94 -4.36
CA GLU A 121 -0.08 -18.32 -3.93
C GLU A 121 0.59 -17.24 -3.07
N ARG A 122 0.52 -15.99 -3.52
CA ARG A 122 1.06 -14.87 -2.74
C ARG A 122 0.24 -14.62 -1.48
N LEU A 123 -1.09 -14.73 -1.56
CA LEU A 123 -1.95 -14.65 -0.38
C LEU A 123 -1.58 -15.71 0.66
N PHE A 124 -1.41 -16.97 0.24
CA PHE A 124 -1.01 -18.06 1.12
C PHE A 124 0.37 -17.81 1.74
N THR A 125 1.35 -17.40 0.92
CA THR A 125 2.69 -17.06 1.39
C THR A 125 2.67 -15.95 2.44
N LEU A 126 1.88 -14.89 2.21
CA LEU A 126 1.72 -13.79 3.16
C LEU A 126 1.13 -14.27 4.49
N LEU A 127 0.05 -15.06 4.46
CA LEU A 127 -0.57 -15.60 5.67
C LEU A 127 0.37 -16.54 6.43
N SER A 128 1.16 -17.34 5.72
CA SER A 128 2.14 -18.27 6.31
C SER A 128 3.29 -17.54 6.99
N SER A 129 3.70 -16.39 6.48
CA SER A 129 4.79 -15.58 7.03
C SER A 129 4.36 -14.66 8.18
N THR A 130 3.06 -14.46 8.39
CA THR A 130 2.50 -13.62 9.44
C THR A 130 2.70 -14.26 10.80
N ARG A 131 3.54 -13.66 11.67
CA ARG A 131 3.82 -14.19 13.01
C ARG A 131 2.91 -13.63 14.10
N TYR A 132 2.49 -12.37 13.95
CA TYR A 132 1.59 -11.70 14.88
C TYR A 132 0.20 -11.66 14.25
N ASP A 133 -0.83 -11.89 15.06
CA ASP A 133 -2.23 -11.87 14.63
C ASP A 133 -2.57 -12.84 13.46
N GLN A 134 -1.79 -13.94 13.34
CA GLN A 134 -2.00 -14.95 12.30
C GLN A 134 -3.42 -15.52 12.36
N LEU A 135 -3.96 -15.74 13.55
CA LEU A 135 -5.33 -16.25 13.70
C LEU A 135 -6.36 -15.27 13.12
N GLU A 136 -6.21 -13.97 13.36
CA GLU A 136 -7.10 -12.95 12.81
C GLU A 136 -6.97 -12.89 11.27
N ALA A 137 -5.76 -12.93 10.75
CA ALA A 137 -5.51 -12.96 9.30
C ALA A 137 -6.13 -14.21 8.65
N LEU A 138 -5.99 -15.37 9.27
CA LEU A 138 -6.64 -16.61 8.81
C LEU A 138 -8.17 -16.50 8.82
N MET A 139 -8.76 -15.98 9.91
CA MET A 139 -10.22 -15.77 10.00
C MET A 139 -10.74 -14.89 8.86
N ARG A 140 -9.94 -13.90 8.44
CA ARG A 140 -10.34 -12.94 7.40
C ARG A 140 -10.16 -13.49 5.98
N TYR A 141 -9.07 -14.22 5.72
CA TYR A 141 -8.66 -14.55 4.34
C TYR A 141 -8.67 -16.03 3.98
N ALA A 142 -8.68 -16.96 4.93
CA ALA A 142 -8.57 -18.39 4.63
C ALA A 142 -9.68 -18.92 3.71
N HIS A 143 -10.87 -18.31 3.74
CA HIS A 143 -11.98 -18.73 2.90
C HIS A 143 -11.72 -18.54 1.39
N TYR A 144 -10.79 -17.65 1.00
CA TYR A 144 -10.35 -17.51 -0.41
C TYR A 144 -9.41 -18.64 -0.85
N LEU A 145 -8.76 -19.30 0.11
CA LEU A 145 -7.73 -20.33 -0.13
C LEU A 145 -8.21 -21.76 0.13
N LYS A 146 -9.47 -21.94 0.59
CA LYS A 146 -10.01 -23.23 1.00
C LYS A 146 -9.93 -24.33 -0.06
N ASP A 147 -10.05 -23.97 -1.34
CA ASP A 147 -10.07 -24.91 -2.45
C ASP A 147 -8.66 -25.30 -2.94
N THR A 148 -7.65 -24.49 -2.60
CA THR A 148 -6.27 -24.69 -3.06
C THR A 148 -5.30 -25.11 -1.96
N HIS A 149 -5.55 -24.71 -0.69
CA HIS A 149 -4.61 -24.89 0.43
C HIS A 149 -5.27 -25.44 1.71
N SER A 150 -6.33 -26.28 1.57
CA SER A 150 -7.15 -26.71 2.71
C SER A 150 -6.36 -27.39 3.82
N GLU A 151 -5.46 -28.31 3.50
CA GLU A 151 -4.66 -29.06 4.50
C GLU A 151 -3.70 -28.12 5.26
N GLN A 152 -3.03 -27.24 4.52
CA GLN A 152 -2.10 -26.29 5.11
C GLN A 152 -2.83 -25.27 6.01
N LEU A 153 -4.02 -24.85 5.62
CA LEU A 153 -4.86 -23.95 6.42
C LEU A 153 -5.28 -24.61 7.74
N ILE A 154 -5.66 -25.90 7.73
CA ILE A 154 -6.00 -26.63 8.96
C ILE A 154 -4.79 -26.67 9.92
N ALA A 155 -3.60 -26.97 9.40
CA ALA A 155 -2.37 -26.96 10.19
C ALA A 155 -2.07 -25.58 10.79
N MET A 156 -2.21 -24.52 9.99
CA MET A 156 -2.01 -23.14 10.44
C MET A 156 -3.02 -22.71 11.51
N TYR A 157 -4.30 -23.06 11.35
CA TYR A 157 -5.32 -22.79 12.37
C TYR A 157 -5.01 -23.52 13.68
N THR A 158 -4.64 -24.80 13.59
CA THR A 158 -4.30 -25.60 14.78
C THR A 158 -3.12 -25.00 15.54
N SER A 159 -2.06 -24.62 14.83
CA SER A 159 -0.90 -23.97 15.44
C SER A 159 -1.28 -22.63 16.10
N SER A 160 -1.99 -21.77 15.36
CA SER A 160 -2.36 -20.43 15.86
C SER A 160 -3.30 -20.48 17.07
N LEU A 161 -4.20 -21.47 17.11
CA LEU A 161 -5.08 -21.68 18.27
C LEU A 161 -4.31 -22.18 19.51
N ASN A 162 -3.33 -23.07 19.33
CA ASN A 162 -2.48 -23.52 20.41
C ASN A 162 -1.65 -22.36 20.99
N ASP A 163 -1.02 -21.57 20.13
CA ASP A 163 -0.27 -20.37 20.54
C ASP A 163 -1.15 -19.37 21.29
N TYR A 164 -2.38 -19.16 20.82
CA TYR A 164 -3.34 -18.28 21.48
C TYR A 164 -3.73 -18.81 22.87
N ALA A 165 -4.00 -20.11 22.99
CA ALA A 165 -4.34 -20.74 24.27
C ALA A 165 -3.19 -20.64 25.26
N GLU A 166 -1.94 -20.92 24.85
CA GLU A 166 -0.76 -20.80 25.69
C GLU A 166 -0.53 -19.36 26.18
N ARG A 167 -0.72 -18.35 25.35
CA ARG A 167 -0.60 -16.94 25.76
C ARG A 167 -1.62 -16.57 26.83
N LYS A 168 -2.87 -17.05 26.69
CA LYS A 168 -3.94 -16.79 27.65
C LYS A 168 -3.72 -17.50 28.99
N MET A 169 -3.02 -18.65 29.03
CA MET A 169 -2.71 -19.35 30.28
C MET A 169 -1.55 -18.71 31.06
N ARG A 170 -0.74 -17.85 30.39
CA ARG A 170 0.41 -17.18 31.04
C ARG A 170 0.10 -15.75 31.51
N SER A 171 -1.07 -15.23 31.20
CA SER A 171 -1.56 -13.90 31.61
C SER A 171 -2.54 -13.99 32.78
#